data_c4fa8ac6a60fd4960751f7d6bae05094
#
_entry.id   c4fa8ac6a60fd4960751f7d6bae05094
#
_cell.length_a   1.000
_cell.length_b   1.000
_cell.length_c   1.000
_cell.angle_alpha   90.00
_cell.angle_beta   90.00
_cell.angle_gamma   90.00
#
_symmetry.space_group_name_H-M   'P 1'
#
loop_
_entity.id
_entity.type
_entity.pdbx_description
1 polymer ?
#
loop_
_entity_poly.entity_id
_entity_poly.type
_entity_poly.pdbx_seq_one_letter_code
_entity_poly.pdbx_strand_id
1 'polypeptide(L)'
;MKQELPYDLTVITVCRNALELLPRCIASVQPLYHSALRVEHLLIDGASTDGTAEYLANALRCGLITRFVSEPDRGIYDAMNRGICLARGRVLVFINADDEIVAGVVPDCCAPLLSGMAGYTVASAWCLEGERRKLLRPRMDRVLWRQPYCHQAMYCTRELLLRFDGFAGESFPIGADTDLMRRLYVARVPYEIVPVVAARFYAGGASSAPETSRDVYELMLKFAEACSEEVRRRPAMSAMVMKHLRRYVNKRVQLAPQDDWYAAEAARLAAFVRQVVQGLNPVQRFVLAHRLRLQGCWYALRTRCTSGKRREYTRLNQEICTLFAENI
;
A
#
# COMPACT_ATOMS: atom_id res chain seq x y z
N MET A 1 -11.82 30.19 -15.30
CA MET A 1 -12.20 29.09 -16.20
C MET A 1 -11.34 27.87 -15.82
N LYS A 2 -11.93 26.74 -15.38
CA LYS A 2 -11.18 25.48 -15.22
C LYS A 2 -10.77 25.02 -16.62
N GLN A 3 -9.48 24.85 -16.87
CA GLN A 3 -8.98 24.34 -18.14
C GLN A 3 -9.51 22.91 -18.30
N GLU A 4 -10.27 22.65 -19.35
CA GLU A 4 -10.82 21.32 -19.63
C GLU A 4 -9.67 20.37 -19.97
N LEU A 5 -9.54 19.28 -19.20
CA LEU A 5 -8.49 18.30 -19.42
C LEU A 5 -8.82 17.47 -20.68
N PRO A 6 -7.85 17.21 -21.57
CA PRO A 6 -8.10 16.58 -22.87
C PRO A 6 -8.49 15.10 -22.78
N TYR A 7 -8.23 14.44 -21.65
CA TYR A 7 -8.53 13.02 -21.44
C TYR A 7 -9.44 12.80 -20.24
N ASP A 8 -10.27 11.77 -20.35
CA ASP A 8 -11.13 11.32 -19.24
C ASP A 8 -10.34 10.49 -18.25
N LEU A 9 -9.40 9.66 -18.75
CA LEU A 9 -8.55 8.77 -17.98
C LEU A 9 -7.07 8.93 -18.39
N THR A 10 -6.17 8.98 -17.41
CA THR A 10 -4.74 8.66 -17.61
C THR A 10 -4.43 7.35 -16.88
N VAL A 11 -3.96 6.35 -17.63
CA VAL A 11 -3.27 5.18 -17.08
C VAL A 11 -1.80 5.57 -16.89
N ILE A 12 -1.31 5.53 -15.67
CA ILE A 12 0.09 5.83 -15.33
C ILE A 12 0.80 4.50 -15.10
N THR A 13 1.84 4.22 -15.89
CA THR A 13 2.73 3.07 -15.68
C THR A 13 4.11 3.58 -15.31
N VAL A 14 4.61 3.15 -14.14
CA VAL A 14 5.98 3.44 -13.70
C VAL A 14 6.85 2.23 -13.94
N CYS A 15 8.09 2.45 -14.41
CA CYS A 15 9.00 1.38 -14.75
C CYS A 15 10.47 1.77 -14.51
N ARG A 16 11.29 0.77 -14.24
CA ARG A 16 12.75 0.88 -14.23
C ARG A 16 13.33 -0.50 -14.52
N ASN A 17 14.13 -0.61 -15.60
CA ASN A 17 14.70 -1.86 -16.07
C ASN A 17 13.60 -2.95 -16.23
N ALA A 18 12.59 -2.65 -17.04
CA ALA A 18 11.37 -3.47 -17.15
C ALA A 18 11.08 -3.91 -18.61
N LEU A 19 12.10 -4.01 -19.46
CA LEU A 19 11.96 -4.32 -20.87
C LEU A 19 11.11 -5.57 -21.14
N GLU A 20 11.32 -6.63 -20.37
CA GLU A 20 10.60 -7.89 -20.55
C GLU A 20 9.14 -7.86 -20.05
N LEU A 21 8.82 -6.94 -19.13
CA LEU A 21 7.51 -6.86 -18.46
C LEU A 21 6.53 -5.94 -19.21
N LEU A 22 7.04 -4.84 -19.75
CA LEU A 22 6.26 -3.78 -20.38
C LEU A 22 5.36 -4.23 -21.53
N PRO A 23 5.77 -5.16 -22.41
CA PRO A 23 4.90 -5.57 -23.52
C PRO A 23 3.53 -6.06 -23.07
N ARG A 24 3.47 -6.85 -22.00
CA ARG A 24 2.22 -7.37 -21.42
C ARG A 24 1.39 -6.26 -20.79
N CYS A 25 2.02 -5.39 -19.99
CA CYS A 25 1.36 -4.24 -19.38
C CYS A 25 0.74 -3.33 -20.45
N ILE A 26 1.52 -2.91 -21.43
CA ILE A 26 1.05 -2.04 -22.52
C ILE A 26 -0.08 -2.68 -23.31
N ALA A 27 0.03 -3.98 -23.65
CA ALA A 27 -1.02 -4.71 -24.36
C ALA A 27 -2.34 -4.74 -23.59
N SER A 28 -2.30 -4.78 -22.25
CA SER A 28 -3.50 -4.76 -21.41
C SER A 28 -4.27 -3.44 -21.47
N VAL A 29 -3.60 -2.34 -21.81
CA VAL A 29 -4.19 -0.99 -21.92
C VAL A 29 -4.78 -0.74 -23.31
N GLN A 30 -4.27 -1.40 -24.37
CA GLN A 30 -4.67 -1.16 -25.77
C GLN A 30 -6.20 -1.16 -26.01
N PRO A 31 -6.99 -2.09 -25.44
CA PRO A 31 -8.43 -2.09 -25.66
C PRO A 31 -9.14 -0.83 -25.20
N LEU A 32 -8.53 -0.05 -24.27
CA LEU A 32 -9.11 1.21 -23.78
C LEU A 32 -9.14 2.31 -24.86
N TYR A 33 -8.25 2.27 -25.85
CA TYR A 33 -8.26 3.25 -26.95
C TYR A 33 -9.47 3.10 -27.87
N HIS A 34 -10.18 1.97 -27.78
CA HIS A 34 -11.43 1.71 -28.49
C HIS A 34 -12.67 1.82 -27.58
N SER A 35 -12.50 2.27 -26.32
CA SER A 35 -13.60 2.50 -25.40
C SER A 35 -14.26 3.88 -25.62
N ALA A 36 -15.32 4.15 -24.88
CA ALA A 36 -15.96 5.48 -24.90
C ALA A 36 -15.13 6.56 -24.16
N LEU A 37 -14.05 6.20 -23.48
CA LEU A 37 -13.19 7.11 -22.74
C LEU A 37 -12.08 7.66 -23.64
N ARG A 38 -11.76 8.93 -23.52
CA ARG A 38 -10.52 9.50 -24.06
C ARG A 38 -9.38 9.12 -23.12
N VAL A 39 -8.46 8.27 -23.55
CA VAL A 39 -7.44 7.66 -22.71
C VAL A 39 -6.03 8.16 -23.05
N GLU A 40 -5.30 8.60 -22.03
CA GLU A 40 -3.86 8.79 -22.06
C GLU A 40 -3.19 7.59 -21.37
N HIS A 41 -2.21 6.95 -22.03
CA HIS A 41 -1.28 6.02 -21.38
C HIS A 41 0.07 6.73 -21.21
N LEU A 42 0.38 7.12 -19.99
CA LEU A 42 1.59 7.85 -19.62
C LEU A 42 2.55 6.90 -18.91
N LEU A 43 3.75 6.73 -19.47
CA LEU A 43 4.81 5.94 -18.85
C LEU A 43 5.88 6.83 -18.24
N ILE A 44 6.30 6.51 -17.02
CA ILE A 44 7.37 7.18 -16.30
C ILE A 44 8.50 6.17 -16.08
N ASP A 45 9.58 6.34 -16.81
CA ASP A 45 10.77 5.51 -16.74
C ASP A 45 11.84 6.17 -15.85
N GLY A 46 12.34 5.41 -14.87
CA GLY A 46 13.37 5.83 -13.92
C GLY A 46 14.80 5.80 -14.48
N ALA A 47 15.00 6.23 -15.72
CA ALA A 47 16.27 6.18 -16.46
C ALA A 47 16.82 4.75 -16.54
N SER A 48 16.07 3.87 -17.16
CA SER A 48 16.45 2.47 -17.40
C SER A 48 17.70 2.35 -18.29
N THR A 49 18.43 1.25 -18.09
CA THR A 49 19.69 0.94 -18.80
C THR A 49 19.65 -0.39 -19.56
N ASP A 50 18.49 -1.06 -19.58
CA ASP A 50 18.27 -2.39 -20.16
C ASP A 50 17.63 -2.35 -21.57
N GLY A 51 17.47 -1.17 -22.17
CA GLY A 51 16.76 -0.98 -23.45
C GLY A 51 15.28 -0.59 -23.28
N THR A 52 14.80 -0.41 -22.05
CA THR A 52 13.42 0.03 -21.77
C THR A 52 13.08 1.35 -22.46
N ALA A 53 13.97 2.36 -22.39
CA ALA A 53 13.71 3.69 -22.99
C ALA A 53 13.57 3.62 -24.51
N GLU A 54 14.39 2.82 -25.19
CA GLU A 54 14.32 2.59 -26.63
C GLU A 54 13.03 1.86 -27.02
N TYR A 55 12.62 0.87 -26.22
CA TYR A 55 11.35 0.18 -26.39
C TYR A 55 10.16 1.15 -26.28
N LEU A 56 10.16 2.05 -25.28
CA LEU A 56 9.12 3.06 -25.09
C LEU A 56 9.06 4.07 -26.23
N ALA A 57 10.22 4.49 -26.76
CA ALA A 57 10.28 5.36 -27.95
C ALA A 57 9.66 4.68 -29.18
N ASN A 58 9.89 3.37 -29.35
CA ASN A 58 9.23 2.56 -30.37
C ASN A 58 7.73 2.45 -30.14
N ALA A 59 7.31 2.11 -28.92
CA ALA A 59 5.90 1.99 -28.55
C ALA A 59 5.13 3.29 -28.81
N LEU A 60 5.74 4.44 -28.52
CA LEU A 60 5.17 5.75 -28.85
C LEU A 60 5.01 5.96 -30.35
N ARG A 61 6.04 5.65 -31.15
CA ARG A 61 5.99 5.77 -32.63
C ARG A 61 4.92 4.86 -33.25
N CYS A 62 4.71 3.69 -32.67
CA CYS A 62 3.68 2.74 -33.08
C CYS A 62 2.27 3.06 -32.56
N GLY A 63 2.10 4.13 -31.77
CA GLY A 63 0.79 4.48 -31.18
C GLY A 63 0.33 3.52 -30.07
N LEU A 64 1.22 2.70 -29.51
CA LEU A 64 0.91 1.78 -28.43
C LEU A 64 0.81 2.48 -27.09
N ILE A 65 1.43 3.64 -26.94
CA ILE A 65 1.35 4.51 -25.76
C ILE A 65 1.14 5.95 -26.20
N THR A 66 0.61 6.78 -25.34
CA THR A 66 0.34 8.18 -25.68
C THR A 66 1.55 9.08 -25.40
N ARG A 67 2.30 8.75 -24.33
CA ARG A 67 3.43 9.57 -23.89
C ARG A 67 4.32 8.79 -22.95
N PHE A 68 5.62 9.14 -22.93
CA PHE A 68 6.53 8.69 -21.87
C PHE A 68 7.53 9.79 -21.50
N VAL A 69 8.13 9.64 -20.31
CA VAL A 69 9.24 10.44 -19.81
C VAL A 69 10.26 9.48 -19.22
N SER A 70 11.54 9.63 -19.58
CA SER A 70 12.63 8.81 -19.04
C SER A 70 13.64 9.74 -18.36
N GLU A 71 13.66 9.73 -17.03
CA GLU A 71 14.55 10.55 -16.20
C GLU A 71 14.80 9.84 -14.86
N PRO A 72 15.96 10.06 -14.22
CA PRO A 72 16.25 9.50 -12.91
C PRO A 72 15.17 9.85 -11.89
N ASP A 73 14.81 8.90 -11.05
CA ASP A 73 13.87 9.06 -9.95
C ASP A 73 14.48 8.59 -8.60
N ARG A 74 13.80 8.95 -7.50
CA ARG A 74 14.14 8.56 -6.14
C ARG A 74 13.33 7.33 -5.66
N GLY A 75 12.79 6.54 -6.59
CA GLY A 75 12.01 5.33 -6.34
C GLY A 75 10.58 5.40 -6.89
N ILE A 76 9.86 4.29 -6.79
CA ILE A 76 8.57 4.05 -7.43
C ILE A 76 7.53 5.16 -7.16
N TYR A 77 7.47 5.69 -5.93
CA TYR A 77 6.48 6.72 -5.58
C TYR A 77 6.88 8.12 -6.06
N ASP A 78 8.17 8.40 -6.24
CA ASP A 78 8.63 9.63 -6.90
C ASP A 78 8.20 9.62 -8.37
N ALA A 79 8.38 8.49 -9.07
CA ALA A 79 7.89 8.28 -10.43
C ALA A 79 6.36 8.40 -10.51
N MET A 80 5.61 7.79 -9.58
CA MET A 80 4.15 7.91 -9.51
C MET A 80 3.70 9.37 -9.30
N ASN A 81 4.35 10.12 -8.40
CA ASN A 81 4.04 11.54 -8.14
C ASN A 81 4.34 12.40 -9.37
N ARG A 82 5.45 12.14 -10.07
CA ARG A 82 5.75 12.78 -11.36
C ARG A 82 4.64 12.48 -12.37
N GLY A 83 4.16 11.23 -12.40
CA GLY A 83 3.03 10.82 -13.23
C GLY A 83 1.75 11.62 -12.91
N ILE A 84 1.41 11.85 -11.63
CA ILE A 84 0.25 12.69 -11.21
C ILE A 84 0.38 14.13 -11.76
N CYS A 85 1.57 14.72 -11.64
CA CYS A 85 1.82 16.08 -12.12
C CYS A 85 1.67 16.19 -13.63
N LEU A 86 2.20 15.21 -14.37
CA LEU A 86 2.25 15.19 -15.84
C LEU A 86 0.98 14.72 -16.51
N ALA A 87 0.13 13.95 -15.80
CA ALA A 87 -1.12 13.40 -16.31
C ALA A 87 -2.09 14.50 -16.78
N ARG A 88 -2.80 14.21 -17.86
CA ARG A 88 -3.78 15.11 -18.50
C ARG A 88 -5.22 14.58 -18.42
N GLY A 89 -5.44 13.44 -17.75
CA GLY A 89 -6.76 12.86 -17.53
C GLY A 89 -7.43 13.41 -16.27
N ARG A 90 -8.75 13.41 -16.27
CA ARG A 90 -9.57 13.77 -15.09
C ARG A 90 -9.47 12.69 -14.00
N VAL A 91 -9.42 11.42 -14.43
CA VAL A 91 -9.26 10.24 -13.59
C VAL A 91 -7.87 9.65 -13.81
N LEU A 92 -7.23 9.20 -12.74
CA LEU A 92 -5.94 8.51 -12.78
C LEU A 92 -6.06 7.10 -12.21
N VAL A 93 -5.35 6.16 -12.84
CA VAL A 93 -5.12 4.80 -12.33
C VAL A 93 -3.65 4.45 -12.52
N PHE A 94 -3.09 3.70 -11.56
CA PHE A 94 -1.69 3.26 -11.58
C PHE A 94 -1.62 1.78 -11.89
N ILE A 95 -0.87 1.41 -12.92
CA ILE A 95 -0.58 0.02 -13.27
C ILE A 95 0.94 -0.11 -13.38
N ASN A 96 1.56 -0.91 -12.51
CA ASN A 96 3.00 -1.14 -12.58
C ASN A 96 3.38 -1.93 -13.84
N ALA A 97 4.66 -1.87 -14.23
CA ALA A 97 5.15 -2.51 -15.45
C ALA A 97 4.94 -4.04 -15.49
N ASP A 98 4.87 -4.68 -14.32
CA ASP A 98 4.66 -6.13 -14.14
C ASP A 98 3.18 -6.53 -14.02
N ASP A 99 2.24 -5.56 -14.01
CA ASP A 99 0.82 -5.78 -13.80
C ASP A 99 -0.02 -5.54 -15.06
N GLU A 100 -1.31 -5.89 -15.01
CA GLU A 100 -2.26 -5.71 -16.11
C GLU A 100 -3.55 -5.04 -15.63
N ILE A 101 -4.09 -4.15 -16.46
CA ILE A 101 -5.45 -3.62 -16.31
C ILE A 101 -6.47 -4.55 -16.97
N VAL A 102 -7.67 -4.64 -16.43
CA VAL A 102 -8.80 -5.33 -17.07
C VAL A 102 -9.65 -4.29 -17.80
N ALA A 103 -9.30 -4.02 -19.05
CA ALA A 103 -9.80 -2.87 -19.81
C ALA A 103 -11.34 -2.79 -19.90
N GLY A 104 -12.03 -3.93 -20.05
CA GLY A 104 -13.48 -3.97 -20.26
C GLY A 104 -14.33 -3.41 -19.11
N VAL A 105 -13.77 -3.28 -17.90
CA VAL A 105 -14.51 -2.77 -16.71
C VAL A 105 -14.05 -1.38 -16.29
N VAL A 106 -13.08 -0.79 -16.97
CA VAL A 106 -12.54 0.53 -16.63
C VAL A 106 -13.57 1.65 -16.74
N PRO A 107 -14.47 1.67 -17.75
CA PRO A 107 -15.53 2.67 -17.80
C PRO A 107 -16.41 2.67 -16.55
N ASP A 108 -16.75 1.49 -16.01
CA ASP A 108 -17.55 1.37 -14.76
C ASP A 108 -16.81 1.96 -13.55
N CYS A 109 -15.49 1.76 -13.48
CA CYS A 109 -14.65 2.33 -12.43
C CYS A 109 -14.53 3.86 -12.54
N CYS A 110 -14.57 4.42 -13.76
CA CYS A 110 -14.45 5.86 -14.01
C CYS A 110 -15.78 6.61 -13.86
N ALA A 111 -16.92 5.98 -14.14
CA ALA A 111 -18.22 6.65 -14.21
C ALA A 111 -18.58 7.45 -12.93
N PRO A 112 -18.42 6.92 -11.68
CA PRO A 112 -18.72 7.68 -10.48
C PRO A 112 -17.82 8.89 -10.28
N LEU A 113 -16.58 8.84 -10.80
CA LEU A 113 -15.60 9.93 -10.69
C LEU A 113 -15.88 11.02 -11.71
N LEU A 114 -16.22 10.64 -12.94
CA LEU A 114 -16.52 11.57 -14.03
C LEU A 114 -17.84 12.31 -13.79
N SER A 115 -18.80 11.69 -13.11
CA SER A 115 -20.06 12.30 -12.68
C SER A 115 -19.94 13.16 -11.42
N GLY A 116 -18.81 13.09 -10.70
CA GLY A 116 -18.59 13.83 -9.46
C GLY A 116 -19.23 13.21 -8.21
N MET A 117 -19.75 11.98 -8.29
CA MET A 117 -20.36 11.28 -7.16
C MET A 117 -19.34 10.79 -6.13
N ALA A 118 -18.10 10.49 -6.55
CA ALA A 118 -17.04 10.03 -5.69
C ALA A 118 -15.71 10.75 -6.00
N GLY A 119 -14.80 10.78 -5.02
CA GLY A 119 -13.42 11.23 -5.20
C GLY A 119 -12.49 10.12 -5.65
N TYR A 120 -12.78 8.87 -5.24
CA TYR A 120 -12.08 7.68 -5.70
C TYR A 120 -13.02 6.48 -5.76
N THR A 121 -12.69 5.52 -6.63
CA THR A 121 -13.36 4.22 -6.68
C THR A 121 -12.35 3.11 -6.45
N VAL A 122 -12.82 1.98 -5.92
CA VAL A 122 -12.01 0.80 -5.67
C VAL A 122 -12.71 -0.43 -6.20
N ALA A 123 -11.94 -1.33 -6.79
CA ALA A 123 -12.43 -2.59 -7.32
C ALA A 123 -11.60 -3.78 -6.79
N SER A 124 -11.99 -4.98 -7.15
CA SER A 124 -11.19 -6.17 -6.85
C SER A 124 -10.01 -6.30 -7.81
N ALA A 125 -8.99 -7.07 -7.40
CA ALA A 125 -7.89 -7.47 -8.26
C ALA A 125 -7.60 -8.97 -8.11
N TRP A 126 -7.13 -9.62 -9.17
CA TRP A 126 -6.50 -10.92 -9.06
C TRP A 126 -5.04 -10.75 -8.62
N CYS A 127 -4.64 -11.47 -7.58
CA CYS A 127 -3.24 -11.68 -7.24
C CYS A 127 -2.81 -13.03 -7.82
N LEU A 128 -1.79 -13.01 -8.66
CA LEU A 128 -1.26 -14.15 -9.39
C LEU A 128 0.14 -14.47 -8.86
N GLU A 129 0.37 -15.70 -8.42
CA GLU A 129 1.65 -16.19 -7.90
C GLU A 129 1.91 -17.59 -8.47
N GLY A 130 2.63 -17.69 -9.58
CA GLY A 130 2.74 -18.91 -10.35
C GLY A 130 1.34 -19.42 -10.76
N GLU A 131 1.00 -20.65 -10.39
CA GLU A 131 -0.33 -21.23 -10.67
C GLU A 131 -1.43 -20.78 -9.69
N ARG A 132 -1.03 -20.15 -8.58
CA ARG A 132 -1.98 -19.72 -7.55
C ARG A 132 -2.67 -18.43 -7.96
N ARG A 133 -3.99 -18.39 -7.77
CA ARG A 133 -4.82 -17.21 -8.00
C ARG A 133 -5.58 -16.88 -6.72
N LYS A 134 -5.53 -15.62 -6.31
CA LYS A 134 -6.24 -15.12 -5.13
C LYS A 134 -6.99 -13.85 -5.48
N LEU A 135 -8.29 -13.83 -5.23
CA LEU A 135 -9.10 -12.61 -5.40
C LEU A 135 -8.91 -11.68 -4.20
N LEU A 136 -8.38 -10.49 -4.47
CA LEU A 136 -8.23 -9.40 -3.52
C LEU A 136 -9.47 -8.50 -3.61
N ARG A 137 -10.40 -8.66 -2.67
CA ARG A 137 -11.59 -7.81 -2.58
C ARG A 137 -11.32 -6.59 -1.69
N PRO A 138 -11.90 -5.42 -1.99
CA PRO A 138 -11.85 -4.26 -1.11
C PRO A 138 -12.39 -4.60 0.30
N ARG A 139 -11.66 -4.17 1.33
CA ARG A 139 -11.96 -4.40 2.74
C ARG A 139 -11.77 -3.11 3.52
N MET A 140 -12.70 -2.17 3.35
CA MET A 140 -12.64 -0.85 3.99
C MET A 140 -12.68 -0.93 5.53
N ASP A 141 -13.25 -2.01 6.08
CA ASP A 141 -13.21 -2.34 7.50
C ASP A 141 -11.79 -2.52 8.05
N ARG A 142 -10.79 -2.65 7.17
CA ARG A 142 -9.37 -2.92 7.53
C ARG A 142 -8.42 -1.79 7.18
N VAL A 143 -8.89 -0.71 6.56
CA VAL A 143 -8.05 0.38 6.03
C VAL A 143 -7.08 0.94 7.07
N LEU A 144 -7.48 0.99 8.33
CA LEU A 144 -6.68 1.56 9.41
C LEU A 144 -5.50 0.68 9.87
N TRP A 145 -5.49 -0.61 9.57
CA TRP A 145 -4.43 -1.54 10.05
C TRP A 145 -3.88 -2.48 9.01
N ARG A 146 -4.38 -2.42 7.79
CA ARG A 146 -3.94 -3.27 6.69
C ARG A 146 -4.27 -2.60 5.37
N GLN A 147 -3.50 -2.90 4.33
CA GLN A 147 -3.85 -2.50 2.96
C GLN A 147 -5.28 -2.98 2.65
N PRO A 148 -6.22 -2.08 2.37
CA PRO A 148 -7.64 -2.42 2.26
C PRO A 148 -7.99 -3.01 0.90
N TYR A 149 -7.24 -2.66 -0.15
CA TYR A 149 -7.42 -3.09 -1.54
C TYR A 149 -6.10 -2.98 -2.31
N CYS A 150 -6.07 -3.54 -3.50
CA CYS A 150 -4.93 -3.44 -4.42
C CYS A 150 -4.90 -2.03 -5.04
N HIS A 151 -3.76 -1.33 -5.02
CA HIS A 151 -3.69 0.03 -5.55
C HIS A 151 -3.90 0.09 -7.08
N GLN A 152 -3.58 -0.99 -7.81
CA GLN A 152 -3.85 -1.11 -9.25
C GLN A 152 -5.35 -1.16 -9.59
N ALA A 153 -6.21 -1.43 -8.61
CA ALA A 153 -7.66 -1.40 -8.76
C ALA A 153 -8.30 -0.17 -8.08
N MET A 154 -7.51 0.88 -7.83
CA MET A 154 -7.95 2.17 -7.29
C MET A 154 -7.88 3.23 -8.38
N TYR A 155 -9.00 3.91 -8.61
CA TYR A 155 -9.11 5.03 -9.51
C TYR A 155 -9.39 6.29 -8.69
N CYS A 156 -8.69 7.38 -8.98
CA CYS A 156 -8.83 8.65 -8.26
C CYS A 156 -8.99 9.81 -9.24
N THR A 157 -9.70 10.85 -8.83
CA THR A 157 -9.63 12.10 -9.59
C THR A 157 -8.23 12.71 -9.44
N ARG A 158 -7.68 13.28 -10.53
CA ARG A 158 -6.39 13.97 -10.49
C ARG A 158 -6.39 15.10 -9.46
N GLU A 159 -7.47 15.85 -9.37
CA GLU A 159 -7.65 16.94 -8.39
C GLU A 159 -7.51 16.42 -6.94
N LEU A 160 -8.09 15.26 -6.64
CA LEU A 160 -7.96 14.63 -5.32
C LEU A 160 -6.52 14.27 -5.00
N LEU A 161 -5.82 13.62 -5.92
CA LEU A 161 -4.43 13.22 -5.69
C LEU A 161 -3.52 14.43 -5.48
N LEU A 162 -3.69 15.51 -6.25
CA LEU A 162 -2.96 16.76 -6.06
C LEU A 162 -3.27 17.40 -4.71
N ARG A 163 -4.54 17.44 -4.30
CA ARG A 163 -4.97 18.00 -2.99
C ARG A 163 -4.37 17.23 -1.80
N PHE A 164 -4.08 15.95 -1.95
CA PHE A 164 -3.50 15.10 -0.92
C PHE A 164 -1.99 14.89 -1.08
N ASP A 165 -1.31 15.71 -1.90
CA ASP A 165 0.14 15.66 -2.15
C ASP A 165 0.63 14.27 -2.64
N GLY A 166 -0.24 13.50 -3.31
CA GLY A 166 0.08 12.20 -3.88
C GLY A 166 0.58 11.18 -2.85
N PHE A 167 1.65 10.48 -3.20
CA PHE A 167 2.28 9.44 -2.40
C PHE A 167 3.43 9.99 -1.55
N ALA A 168 3.44 9.70 -0.26
CA ALA A 168 4.50 10.13 0.68
C ALA A 168 5.75 9.23 0.57
N GLY A 169 6.34 9.11 -0.63
CA GLY A 169 7.44 8.19 -0.94
C GLY A 169 8.72 8.43 -0.14
N GLU A 170 9.03 9.69 0.20
CA GLU A 170 10.17 10.02 1.05
C GLU A 170 10.03 9.49 2.49
N SER A 171 8.81 9.47 2.99
CA SER A 171 8.50 8.94 4.32
C SER A 171 8.28 7.42 4.32
N PHE A 172 7.86 6.87 3.20
CA PHE A 172 7.50 5.46 3.02
C PHE A 172 7.98 4.96 1.67
N PRO A 173 9.25 4.53 1.56
CA PRO A 173 9.80 3.95 0.33
C PRO A 173 8.99 2.75 -0.17
N ILE A 174 8.35 2.03 0.75
CA ILE A 174 7.36 0.98 0.47
C ILE A 174 6.12 1.24 1.34
N GLY A 175 4.93 1.21 0.71
CA GLY A 175 3.65 1.36 1.42
C GLY A 175 3.06 2.77 1.41
N ALA A 176 3.60 3.73 0.65
CA ALA A 176 3.01 5.06 0.49
C ALA A 176 1.62 5.01 -0.17
N ASP A 177 1.31 3.97 -0.95
CA ASP A 177 -0.03 3.66 -1.44
C ASP A 177 -1.01 3.41 -0.28
N THR A 178 -0.60 2.59 0.68
CA THR A 178 -1.38 2.29 1.88
C THR A 178 -1.55 3.53 2.76
N ASP A 179 -0.54 4.39 2.86
CA ASP A 179 -0.63 5.68 3.53
C ASP A 179 -1.67 6.59 2.86
N LEU A 180 -1.62 6.74 1.54
CA LEU A 180 -2.60 7.52 0.79
C LEU A 180 -4.02 7.01 1.01
N MET A 181 -4.25 5.69 0.92
CA MET A 181 -5.54 5.07 1.17
C MET A 181 -6.11 5.43 2.56
N ARG A 182 -5.25 5.50 3.56
CA ARG A 182 -5.62 5.87 4.94
C ARG A 182 -5.92 7.36 5.06
N ARG A 183 -5.10 8.23 4.46
CA ARG A 183 -5.33 9.67 4.47
C ARG A 183 -6.68 10.01 3.84
N LEU A 184 -7.03 9.38 2.72
CA LEU A 184 -8.33 9.54 2.07
C LEU A 184 -9.49 9.06 2.96
N TYR A 185 -9.32 7.91 3.60
CA TYR A 185 -10.34 7.35 4.50
C TYR A 185 -10.56 8.21 5.75
N VAL A 186 -9.48 8.65 6.41
CA VAL A 186 -9.55 9.52 7.60
C VAL A 186 -10.18 10.88 7.27
N ALA A 187 -9.87 11.42 6.11
CA ALA A 187 -10.47 12.64 5.61
C ALA A 187 -11.94 12.47 5.13
N ARG A 188 -12.50 11.26 5.23
CA ARG A 188 -13.87 10.91 4.81
C ARG A 188 -14.16 11.30 3.37
N VAL A 189 -13.17 11.15 2.49
CA VAL A 189 -13.38 11.37 1.06
C VAL A 189 -14.43 10.40 0.54
N PRO A 190 -15.47 10.85 -0.16
CA PRO A 190 -16.48 9.97 -0.75
C PRO A 190 -15.85 8.98 -1.71
N TYR A 191 -16.23 7.71 -1.59
CA TYR A 191 -15.74 6.63 -2.45
C TYR A 191 -16.86 5.67 -2.83
N GLU A 192 -16.62 4.90 -3.90
CA GLU A 192 -17.50 3.82 -4.31
C GLU A 192 -16.72 2.51 -4.51
N ILE A 193 -17.32 1.39 -4.10
CA ILE A 193 -16.80 0.06 -4.38
C ILE A 193 -17.50 -0.47 -5.63
N VAL A 194 -16.76 -0.56 -6.72
CA VAL A 194 -17.28 -1.11 -7.99
C VAL A 194 -17.13 -2.64 -7.96
N PRO A 195 -18.22 -3.41 -8.16
CA PRO A 195 -18.22 -4.86 -7.95
C PRO A 195 -17.62 -5.64 -9.12
N VAL A 196 -16.48 -5.20 -9.61
CA VAL A 196 -15.74 -5.79 -10.74
C VAL A 196 -14.32 -6.19 -10.34
N VAL A 197 -13.61 -6.88 -11.25
CA VAL A 197 -12.18 -7.14 -11.12
C VAL A 197 -11.45 -6.27 -12.13
N ALA A 198 -10.74 -5.25 -11.66
CA ALA A 198 -10.17 -4.20 -12.53
C ALA A 198 -8.67 -4.37 -12.83
N ALA A 199 -7.97 -5.25 -12.10
CA ALA A 199 -6.54 -5.45 -12.31
C ALA A 199 -6.11 -6.91 -12.08
N ARG A 200 -4.97 -7.28 -12.67
CA ARG A 200 -4.19 -8.48 -12.36
C ARG A 200 -2.84 -8.03 -11.80
N PHE A 201 -2.60 -8.35 -10.55
CA PHE A 201 -1.39 -8.08 -9.82
C PHE A 201 -0.52 -9.35 -9.78
N TYR A 202 0.71 -9.27 -10.24
CA TYR A 202 1.66 -10.37 -10.22
C TYR A 202 2.56 -10.27 -8.99
N ALA A 203 2.50 -11.28 -8.11
CA ALA A 203 3.33 -11.33 -6.91
C ALA A 203 4.80 -11.57 -7.28
N GLY A 204 5.71 -10.95 -6.52
CA GLY A 204 7.17 -11.09 -6.72
C GLY A 204 7.90 -9.77 -6.96
N GLY A 205 7.17 -8.66 -7.16
CA GLY A 205 7.75 -7.32 -7.34
C GLY A 205 8.36 -6.74 -6.05
N ALA A 206 8.67 -5.44 -6.07
CA ALA A 206 9.38 -4.70 -5.02
C ALA A 206 8.77 -4.86 -3.61
N SER A 207 7.44 -4.97 -3.51
CA SER A 207 6.73 -5.15 -2.23
C SER A 207 6.95 -6.51 -1.56
N SER A 208 7.52 -7.48 -2.28
CA SER A 208 7.80 -8.83 -1.78
C SER A 208 9.19 -8.97 -1.16
N ALA A 209 10.05 -7.96 -1.27
CA ALA A 209 11.40 -7.99 -0.75
C ALA A 209 11.42 -8.10 0.80
N PRO A 210 12.37 -8.85 1.39
CA PRO A 210 12.45 -9.03 2.84
C PRO A 210 12.65 -7.71 3.62
N GLU A 211 13.31 -6.72 3.02
CA GLU A 211 13.61 -5.40 3.58
C GLU A 211 12.35 -4.58 3.82
N THR A 212 11.29 -4.84 3.08
CA THR A 212 10.01 -4.09 3.15
C THR A 212 9.28 -4.22 4.50
N SER A 213 9.65 -5.19 5.33
CA SER A 213 8.98 -5.38 6.63
C SER A 213 9.25 -4.25 7.62
N ARG A 214 10.36 -3.50 7.49
CA ARG A 214 10.65 -2.30 8.29
C ARG A 214 9.71 -1.17 7.88
N ASP A 215 9.58 -0.91 6.59
CA ASP A 215 8.79 0.19 6.07
C ASP A 215 7.30 0.00 6.38
N VAL A 216 6.79 -1.23 6.28
CA VAL A 216 5.42 -1.56 6.71
C VAL A 216 5.23 -1.33 8.21
N TYR A 217 6.22 -1.61 9.03
CA TYR A 217 6.17 -1.36 10.46
C TYR A 217 6.18 0.14 10.78
N GLU A 218 7.09 0.92 10.18
CA GLU A 218 7.18 2.37 10.34
C GLU A 218 5.88 3.06 9.88
N LEU A 219 5.33 2.63 8.76
CA LEU A 219 4.03 3.06 8.28
C LEU A 219 2.93 2.78 9.31
N MET A 220 2.90 1.60 9.91
CA MET A 220 1.91 1.23 10.93
C MET A 220 2.06 2.04 12.20
N LEU A 221 3.29 2.36 12.64
CA LEU A 221 3.55 3.22 13.79
C LEU A 221 3.10 4.66 13.56
N LYS A 222 3.60 5.29 12.50
CA LYS A 222 3.24 6.68 12.16
C LYS A 222 1.73 6.84 12.02
N PHE A 223 1.09 5.85 11.42
CA PHE A 223 -0.35 5.87 11.28
C PHE A 223 -1.06 5.71 12.64
N ALA A 224 -0.60 4.82 13.51
CA ALA A 224 -1.15 4.66 14.85
C ALA A 224 -0.96 5.94 15.69
N GLU A 225 0.16 6.65 15.53
CA GLU A 225 0.42 7.95 16.15
C GLU A 225 -0.55 9.03 15.63
N ALA A 226 -0.74 9.11 14.31
CA ALA A 226 -1.64 10.09 13.67
C ALA A 226 -3.13 9.82 13.98
N CYS A 227 -3.53 8.55 14.08
CA CYS A 227 -4.90 8.14 14.40
C CYS A 227 -5.07 7.75 15.87
N SER A 228 -4.26 8.27 16.78
CA SER A 228 -4.17 7.85 18.17
C SER A 228 -5.52 7.80 18.90
N GLU A 229 -6.43 8.72 18.64
CA GLU A 229 -7.74 8.78 19.29
C GLU A 229 -8.69 7.66 18.79
N GLU A 230 -8.69 7.35 17.52
CA GLU A 230 -9.51 6.27 16.97
C GLU A 230 -8.91 4.89 17.26
N VAL A 231 -7.56 4.79 17.26
CA VAL A 231 -6.82 3.59 17.73
C VAL A 231 -7.10 3.33 19.21
N ARG A 232 -7.14 4.37 20.05
CA ARG A 232 -7.48 4.27 21.46
C ARG A 232 -8.89 3.76 21.71
N ARG A 233 -9.84 4.08 20.82
CA ARG A 233 -11.25 3.68 20.98
C ARG A 233 -11.53 2.24 20.54
N ARG A 234 -10.62 1.57 19.79
CA ARG A 234 -10.85 0.24 19.21
C ARG A 234 -9.78 -0.77 19.64
N PRO A 235 -10.04 -1.59 20.67
CA PRO A 235 -9.10 -2.62 21.15
C PRO A 235 -8.60 -3.57 20.05
N ALA A 236 -9.43 -3.84 19.03
CA ALA A 236 -9.06 -4.68 17.89
C ALA A 236 -7.95 -4.06 17.05
N MET A 237 -7.90 -2.74 16.90
CA MET A 237 -6.85 -2.02 16.19
C MET A 237 -5.53 -2.07 16.95
N SER A 238 -5.55 -1.77 18.24
CA SER A 238 -4.38 -1.86 19.10
C SER A 238 -3.76 -3.26 19.09
N ALA A 239 -4.60 -4.31 19.17
CA ALA A 239 -4.13 -5.69 19.07
C ALA A 239 -3.50 -6.01 17.69
N MET A 240 -4.01 -5.42 16.60
CA MET A 240 -3.47 -5.63 15.27
C MET A 240 -2.12 -4.91 15.08
N VAL A 241 -2.00 -3.67 15.54
CA VAL A 241 -0.72 -2.92 15.53
C VAL A 241 0.32 -3.70 16.32
N MET A 242 0.00 -4.16 17.52
CA MET A 242 0.87 -5.00 18.35
C MET A 242 1.27 -6.33 17.68
N LYS A 243 0.38 -6.93 16.90
CA LYS A 243 0.69 -8.14 16.12
C LYS A 243 1.74 -7.87 15.04
N HIS A 244 1.61 -6.76 14.31
CA HIS A 244 2.59 -6.38 13.28
C HIS A 244 3.94 -6.01 13.89
N LEU A 245 3.92 -5.28 14.99
CA LEU A 245 5.11 -4.96 15.76
C LEU A 245 5.86 -6.22 16.21
N ARG A 246 5.17 -7.21 16.79
CA ARG A 246 5.77 -8.50 17.13
C ARG A 246 6.39 -9.20 15.93
N ARG A 247 5.74 -9.15 14.77
CA ARG A 247 6.30 -9.74 13.54
C ARG A 247 7.60 -9.06 13.14
N TYR A 248 7.64 -7.74 13.19
CA TYR A 248 8.82 -6.96 12.87
C TYR A 248 9.97 -7.26 13.82
N VAL A 249 9.74 -7.18 15.14
CA VAL A 249 10.75 -7.49 16.15
C VAL A 249 11.29 -8.92 15.98
N ASN A 250 10.40 -9.90 15.78
CA ASN A 250 10.84 -11.27 15.56
C ASN A 250 11.69 -11.46 14.29
N LYS A 251 11.36 -10.75 13.21
CA LYS A 251 12.12 -10.86 11.97
C LYS A 251 13.48 -10.20 12.09
N ARG A 252 13.58 -9.08 12.81
CA ARG A 252 14.83 -8.37 13.02
C ARG A 252 15.78 -9.07 13.98
N VAL A 253 15.28 -9.67 15.06
CA VAL A 253 16.05 -10.54 15.94
C VAL A 253 16.66 -11.73 15.19
N GLN A 254 16.00 -12.19 14.11
CA GLN A 254 16.55 -13.25 13.25
C GLN A 254 17.67 -12.77 12.33
N LEU A 255 17.66 -11.48 11.92
CA LEU A 255 18.57 -10.93 10.91
C LEU A 255 19.79 -10.21 11.51
N ALA A 256 19.69 -9.64 12.70
CA ALA A 256 20.77 -8.89 13.35
C ALA A 256 20.65 -8.97 14.89
N PRO A 257 21.15 -10.06 15.52
CA PRO A 257 20.98 -10.29 16.95
C PRO A 257 21.87 -9.41 17.87
N GLN A 258 22.76 -8.57 17.35
CA GLN A 258 23.80 -7.86 18.13
C GLN A 258 23.74 -6.32 18.07
N ASP A 259 22.69 -5.72 17.50
CA ASP A 259 22.60 -4.27 17.34
C ASP A 259 21.91 -3.59 18.53
N ASP A 260 22.43 -2.41 18.96
CA ASP A 260 21.86 -1.52 19.99
C ASP A 260 20.47 -0.93 19.68
N TRP A 261 19.96 -1.19 18.49
CA TRP A 261 18.62 -0.78 18.05
C TRP A 261 17.49 -1.29 18.94
N TYR A 262 17.71 -2.44 19.61
CA TYR A 262 16.68 -3.09 20.45
C TYR A 262 16.25 -2.22 21.63
N ALA A 263 17.19 -1.54 22.28
CA ALA A 263 16.88 -0.68 23.42
C ALA A 263 16.06 0.57 22.98
N ALA A 264 16.45 1.19 21.85
CA ALA A 264 15.74 2.34 21.30
C ALA A 264 14.32 1.97 20.83
N GLU A 265 14.17 0.83 20.15
CA GLU A 265 12.86 0.35 19.69
C GLU A 265 11.99 -0.16 20.84
N ALA A 266 12.55 -0.77 21.87
CA ALA A 266 11.83 -1.14 23.09
C ALA A 266 11.28 0.08 23.82
N ALA A 267 12.05 1.16 23.90
CA ALA A 267 11.61 2.43 24.50
C ALA A 267 10.48 3.08 23.67
N ARG A 268 10.61 3.10 22.35
CA ARG A 268 9.59 3.61 21.42
C ARG A 268 8.30 2.79 21.48
N LEU A 269 8.42 1.46 21.56
CA LEU A 269 7.31 0.55 21.76
C LEU A 269 6.62 0.78 23.11
N ALA A 270 7.39 0.93 24.18
CA ALA A 270 6.85 1.20 25.50
C ALA A 270 6.08 2.53 25.55
N ALA A 271 6.60 3.57 24.89
CA ALA A 271 5.91 4.85 24.76
C ALA A 271 4.59 4.70 24.00
N PHE A 272 4.59 3.99 22.87
CA PHE A 272 3.40 3.71 22.08
C PHE A 272 2.36 2.91 22.89
N VAL A 273 2.78 1.84 23.57
CA VAL A 273 1.88 1.02 24.41
C VAL A 273 1.25 1.85 25.52
N ARG A 274 2.05 2.68 26.24
CA ARG A 274 1.52 3.60 27.26
C ARG A 274 0.45 4.53 26.68
N GLN A 275 0.71 5.13 25.52
CA GLN A 275 -0.20 6.04 24.85
C GLN A 275 -1.53 5.34 24.45
N VAL A 276 -1.46 4.12 23.93
CA VAL A 276 -2.64 3.31 23.59
C VAL A 276 -3.44 2.95 24.84
N VAL A 277 -2.77 2.50 25.91
CA VAL A 277 -3.42 2.06 27.15
C VAL A 277 -4.10 3.22 27.88
N GLN A 278 -3.48 4.42 27.91
CA GLN A 278 -4.06 5.61 28.53
C GLN A 278 -5.42 6.02 27.95
N GLY A 279 -5.65 5.77 26.66
CA GLY A 279 -6.91 6.08 25.98
C GLY A 279 -8.02 5.03 26.11
N LEU A 280 -7.75 3.87 26.71
CA LEU A 280 -8.71 2.77 26.84
C LEU A 280 -9.40 2.78 28.21
N ASN A 281 -10.71 2.45 28.21
CA ASN A 281 -11.41 2.17 29.47
C ASN A 281 -11.00 0.80 30.07
N PRO A 282 -11.30 0.50 31.35
CA PRO A 282 -10.88 -0.74 32.01
C PRO A 282 -11.27 -2.03 31.26
N VAL A 283 -12.48 -2.08 30.69
CA VAL A 283 -12.96 -3.25 29.92
C VAL A 283 -12.13 -3.42 28.63
N GLN A 284 -11.87 -2.33 27.94
CA GLN A 284 -11.06 -2.35 26.72
C GLN A 284 -9.62 -2.77 27.01
N ARG A 285 -9.02 -2.32 28.13
CA ARG A 285 -7.69 -2.74 28.60
C ARG A 285 -7.66 -4.24 28.85
N PHE A 286 -8.65 -4.77 29.57
CA PHE A 286 -8.77 -6.20 29.86
C PHE A 286 -8.86 -7.03 28.57
N VAL A 287 -9.73 -6.63 27.62
CA VAL A 287 -9.89 -7.31 26.32
C VAL A 287 -8.58 -7.28 25.51
N LEU A 288 -7.86 -6.16 25.50
CA LEU A 288 -6.58 -6.03 24.82
C LEU A 288 -5.52 -6.95 25.44
N ALA A 289 -5.39 -6.93 26.77
CA ALA A 289 -4.44 -7.78 27.51
C ALA A 289 -4.73 -9.26 27.28
N HIS A 290 -5.99 -9.66 27.32
CA HIS A 290 -6.40 -11.05 27.06
C HIS A 290 -6.09 -11.50 25.65
N ARG A 291 -6.40 -10.69 24.64
CA ARG A 291 -6.07 -10.98 23.23
C ARG A 291 -4.57 -11.09 22.99
N LEU A 292 -3.76 -10.24 23.62
CA LEU A 292 -2.30 -10.29 23.51
C LEU A 292 -1.72 -11.55 24.17
N ARG A 293 -2.25 -11.97 25.32
CA ARG A 293 -1.89 -13.25 25.98
C ARG A 293 -2.22 -14.44 25.09
N LEU A 294 -3.44 -14.52 24.57
CA LEU A 294 -3.86 -15.61 23.69
C LEU A 294 -3.03 -15.67 22.39
N GLN A 295 -2.72 -14.53 21.78
CA GLN A 295 -1.84 -14.47 20.60
C GLN A 295 -0.40 -14.91 20.92
N GLY A 296 0.10 -14.57 22.11
CA GLY A 296 1.42 -15.02 22.59
C GLY A 296 1.48 -16.54 22.78
N CYS A 297 0.49 -17.13 23.43
CA CYS A 297 0.38 -18.57 23.61
C CYS A 297 0.25 -19.30 22.27
N TRP A 298 -0.56 -18.81 21.35
CA TRP A 298 -0.77 -19.42 20.05
C TRP A 298 0.50 -19.39 19.16
N TYR A 299 1.28 -18.32 19.25
CA TYR A 299 2.56 -18.19 18.53
C TYR A 299 3.64 -19.11 19.11
N ALA A 300 3.70 -19.24 20.44
CA ALA A 300 4.63 -20.17 21.13
C ALA A 300 4.36 -21.65 20.79
N LEU A 301 3.09 -22.01 20.56
CA LEU A 301 2.69 -23.37 20.15
C LEU A 301 2.99 -23.65 18.68
N ARG A 302 2.99 -22.65 17.81
CA ARG A 302 3.16 -22.81 16.36
C ARG A 302 4.62 -22.77 15.89
N THR A 303 5.50 -22.11 16.63
CA THR A 303 6.93 -22.05 16.31
C THR A 303 7.64 -23.25 16.93
N ARG A 304 7.98 -24.25 16.14
CA ARG A 304 9.00 -25.26 16.47
C ARG A 304 10.37 -24.55 16.53
N CYS A 305 10.56 -23.67 17.51
CA CYS A 305 11.82 -22.94 17.68
C CYS A 305 12.84 -23.75 18.46
N THR A 306 14.10 -23.67 18.02
CA THR A 306 15.27 -24.14 18.77
C THR A 306 15.36 -23.42 20.13
N SER A 307 15.92 -24.07 21.13
CA SER A 307 15.88 -23.69 22.56
C SER A 307 16.36 -22.24 22.87
N GLY A 308 17.31 -21.68 22.10
CA GLY A 308 17.81 -20.30 22.27
C GLY A 308 16.77 -19.24 21.85
N LYS A 309 16.19 -19.39 20.66
CA LYS A 309 15.16 -18.47 20.13
C LYS A 309 13.88 -18.46 21.00
N ARG A 310 13.59 -19.57 21.68
CA ARG A 310 12.45 -19.67 22.60
C ARG A 310 12.64 -18.81 23.84
N ARG A 311 13.87 -18.69 24.36
CA ARG A 311 14.18 -17.87 25.55
C ARG A 311 14.06 -16.37 25.24
N GLU A 312 14.62 -15.90 24.13
CA GLU A 312 14.51 -14.50 23.70
C GLU A 312 13.06 -14.08 23.41
N TYR A 313 12.32 -14.94 22.73
CA TYR A 313 10.89 -14.72 22.45
C TYR A 313 10.07 -14.66 23.76
N THR A 314 10.36 -15.54 24.72
CA THR A 314 9.70 -15.55 26.03
C THR A 314 10.02 -14.28 26.80
N ARG A 315 11.28 -13.81 26.78
CA ARG A 315 11.72 -12.57 27.41
C ARG A 315 11.01 -11.35 26.82
N LEU A 316 11.01 -11.20 25.49
CA LEU A 316 10.30 -10.12 24.80
C LEU A 316 8.79 -10.14 25.09
N ASN A 317 8.19 -11.31 25.12
CA ASN A 317 6.77 -11.46 25.44
C ASN A 317 6.46 -11.13 26.91
N GLN A 318 7.38 -11.46 27.82
CA GLN A 318 7.31 -11.06 29.24
C GLN A 318 7.45 -9.56 29.39
N GLU A 319 8.42 -8.92 28.75
CA GLU A 319 8.62 -7.46 28.76
C GLU A 319 7.39 -6.73 28.23
N ILE A 320 6.82 -7.16 27.11
CA ILE A 320 5.56 -6.62 26.57
C ILE A 320 4.39 -6.82 27.56
N CYS A 321 4.28 -8.00 28.18
CA CYS A 321 3.24 -8.28 29.17
C CYS A 321 3.44 -7.48 30.46
N THR A 322 4.70 -7.27 30.90
CA THR A 322 5.04 -6.47 32.08
C THR A 322 4.72 -5.01 31.82
N LEU A 323 5.11 -4.46 30.65
CA LEU A 323 4.73 -3.09 30.25
C LEU A 323 3.21 -2.88 30.21
N PHE A 324 2.45 -3.91 29.85
CA PHE A 324 0.97 -3.86 29.94
C PHE A 324 0.47 -3.96 31.38
N ALA A 325 1.08 -4.79 32.22
CA ALA A 325 0.67 -4.99 33.62
C ALA A 325 0.97 -3.77 34.49
N GLU A 326 2.10 -3.08 34.26
CA GLU A 326 2.51 -1.86 34.99
C GLU A 326 1.67 -0.63 34.62
N ASN A 327 0.91 -0.67 33.53
CA ASN A 327 0.08 0.44 33.05
C ASN A 327 -1.42 0.14 33.05
N ILE A 328 -1.85 -1.00 33.63
CA ILE A 328 -3.24 -1.38 33.93
C ILE A 328 -3.54 -1.10 35.38
#